data_d1486c50dce6dd6707236ba41d6e2de9
#
_entry.id   d1486c50dce6dd6707236ba41d6e2de9
#
_cell.length_a   1.000
_cell.length_b   1.000
_cell.length_c   1.000
_cell.angle_alpha   90.00
_cell.angle_beta   90.00
_cell.angle_gamma   90.00
#
_symmetry.space_group_name_H-M   'P 1'
#
loop_
_entity.id
_entity.type
_entity.pdbx_description
1 polymer ?
#
loop_
_entity_poly.entity_id
_entity_poly.type
_entity_poly.pdbx_seq_one_letter_code
_entity_poly.pdbx_strand_id
1 'polypeptide(L)'
;MRTLLFSSQHYDQESFTQAARGSALELHFQPARLTLDTAALAQGFEVVCAFINDELDAPVLQRLAAGGTRLIALRSAGYNHVDLAAAARLGLAVVRVPAYSPHAVAEHAVALILALNRRLHRAYNRTREGDFTLHGLTGFDLHGKTVGVVGTGQIGAAFARIMAGFGCQLLAFDPYPNPELLALGARYLALPELLREARIISLHCPLTEHTRHLITAQSLAQMQQIGRAHV
;
A
#
# COMPACT_ATOMS: atom_id res chain seq x y z
N MET A 1 23.59 -17.46 9.41
CA MET A 1 22.30 -17.79 8.74
C MET A 1 22.33 -17.15 7.36
N ARG A 2 22.36 -17.98 6.30
CA ARG A 2 22.46 -17.50 4.91
C ARG A 2 21.11 -17.00 4.42
N THR A 3 21.06 -15.75 4.03
CA THR A 3 19.83 -15.04 3.64
C THR A 3 19.95 -14.50 2.21
N LEU A 4 19.02 -14.85 1.33
CA LEU A 4 18.94 -14.34 -0.04
C LEU A 4 17.79 -13.34 -0.15
N LEU A 5 18.10 -12.12 -0.58
CA LEU A 5 17.12 -11.05 -0.81
C LEU A 5 16.84 -10.97 -2.32
N PHE A 6 15.63 -11.36 -2.74
CA PHE A 6 15.17 -11.18 -4.12
C PHE A 6 14.66 -9.76 -4.37
N SER A 7 14.53 -9.38 -5.64
CA SER A 7 14.07 -8.04 -6.06
C SER A 7 14.85 -6.91 -5.36
N SER A 8 16.14 -7.14 -5.06
CA SER A 8 16.95 -6.21 -4.29
C SER A 8 17.39 -5.01 -5.13
N GLN A 9 17.23 -3.81 -4.57
CA GLN A 9 17.70 -2.55 -5.14
C GLN A 9 18.91 -2.04 -4.37
N HIS A 10 19.59 -1.02 -4.90
CA HIS A 10 20.79 -0.44 -4.27
C HIS A 10 20.53 0.03 -2.82
N TYR A 11 19.39 0.69 -2.60
CA TYR A 11 19.00 1.14 -1.26
C TYR A 11 18.73 -0.02 -0.28
N ASP A 12 18.25 -1.18 -0.76
CA ASP A 12 18.11 -2.38 0.07
C ASP A 12 19.49 -2.88 0.51
N GLN A 13 20.45 -2.96 -0.43
CA GLN A 13 21.80 -3.43 -0.15
C GLN A 13 22.48 -2.56 0.93
N GLU A 14 22.39 -1.24 0.81
CA GLU A 14 22.92 -0.31 1.79
C GLU A 14 22.28 -0.50 3.16
N SER A 15 20.94 -0.47 3.22
CA SER A 15 20.17 -0.52 4.47
C SER A 15 20.36 -1.85 5.19
N PHE A 16 20.24 -2.98 4.48
CA PHE A 16 20.39 -4.30 5.07
C PHE A 16 21.83 -4.58 5.50
N THR A 17 22.82 -4.17 4.69
CA THR A 17 24.24 -4.30 5.06
C THR A 17 24.55 -3.50 6.33
N GLN A 18 24.02 -2.29 6.45
CA GLN A 18 24.19 -1.47 7.64
C GLN A 18 23.51 -2.12 8.86
N ALA A 19 22.28 -2.58 8.72
CA ALA A 19 21.49 -3.18 9.79
C ALA A 19 22.08 -4.53 10.27
N ALA A 20 22.71 -5.28 9.37
CA ALA A 20 23.30 -6.57 9.69
C ALA A 20 24.67 -6.50 10.36
N ARG A 21 25.26 -5.31 10.53
CA ARG A 21 26.57 -5.15 11.20
C ARG A 21 26.54 -5.73 12.61
N GLY A 22 27.48 -6.60 12.93
CA GLY A 22 27.57 -7.27 14.22
C GLY A 22 26.57 -8.42 14.42
N SER A 23 25.78 -8.78 13.41
CA SER A 23 24.91 -9.95 13.42
C SER A 23 25.58 -11.18 12.77
N ALA A 24 25.03 -12.37 13.00
CA ALA A 24 25.43 -13.61 12.34
C ALA A 24 24.72 -13.85 10.97
N LEU A 25 24.19 -12.79 10.35
CA LEU A 25 23.52 -12.86 9.06
C LEU A 25 24.53 -12.76 7.91
N GLU A 26 24.49 -13.68 6.99
CA GLU A 26 25.22 -13.65 5.72
C GLU A 26 24.21 -13.25 4.62
N LEU A 27 24.29 -12.00 4.18
CA LEU A 27 23.33 -11.41 3.22
C LEU A 27 23.84 -11.57 1.79
N HIS A 28 22.97 -12.08 0.93
CA HIS A 28 23.16 -12.15 -0.51
C HIS A 28 22.03 -11.39 -1.20
N PHE A 29 22.36 -10.62 -2.22
CA PHE A 29 21.42 -9.73 -2.92
C PHE A 29 21.21 -10.19 -4.35
N GLN A 30 19.96 -10.43 -4.72
CA GLN A 30 19.54 -10.84 -6.04
C GLN A 30 18.59 -9.79 -6.63
N PRO A 31 19.00 -9.08 -7.70
CA PRO A 31 18.11 -8.10 -8.35
C PRO A 31 16.91 -8.72 -9.07
N ALA A 32 17.05 -10.00 -9.51
CA ALA A 32 15.95 -10.69 -10.15
C ALA A 32 14.77 -10.86 -9.20
N ARG A 33 13.55 -10.80 -9.77
CA ARG A 33 12.31 -11.12 -9.08
C ARG A 33 12.26 -12.61 -8.77
N LEU A 34 11.70 -12.97 -7.61
CA LEU A 34 11.41 -14.36 -7.29
C LEU A 34 10.19 -14.83 -8.08
N THR A 35 10.39 -15.86 -8.87
CA THR A 35 9.40 -16.58 -9.64
C THR A 35 9.75 -18.07 -9.61
N LEU A 36 8.92 -18.94 -10.18
CA LEU A 36 9.24 -20.37 -10.28
C LEU A 36 10.58 -20.62 -11.00
N ASP A 37 10.89 -19.82 -12.03
CA ASP A 37 12.12 -19.96 -12.82
C ASP A 37 13.37 -19.55 -12.03
N THR A 38 13.25 -18.53 -11.19
CA THR A 38 14.37 -17.97 -10.41
C THR A 38 14.51 -18.58 -9.01
N ALA A 39 13.53 -19.34 -8.55
CA ALA A 39 13.52 -19.97 -7.22
C ALA A 39 14.73 -20.89 -6.98
N ALA A 40 15.29 -21.48 -8.05
CA ALA A 40 16.50 -22.32 -7.96
C ALA A 40 17.73 -21.54 -7.42
N LEU A 41 17.77 -20.21 -7.56
CA LEU A 41 18.85 -19.36 -7.04
C LEU A 41 18.90 -19.36 -5.51
N ALA A 42 17.78 -19.73 -4.86
CA ALA A 42 17.69 -19.82 -3.40
C ALA A 42 18.20 -21.16 -2.83
N GLN A 43 18.74 -22.06 -3.66
CA GLN A 43 19.26 -23.34 -3.19
C GLN A 43 20.38 -23.16 -2.16
N GLY A 44 20.23 -23.80 -0.98
CA GLY A 44 21.17 -23.69 0.12
C GLY A 44 21.05 -22.43 0.98
N PHE A 45 20.02 -21.60 0.76
CA PHE A 45 19.70 -20.47 1.63
C PHE A 45 18.60 -20.84 2.62
N GLU A 46 18.89 -20.66 3.92
CA GLU A 46 17.95 -20.95 5.00
C GLU A 46 16.81 -19.93 5.05
N VAL A 47 17.08 -18.67 4.61
CA VAL A 47 16.15 -17.56 4.62
C VAL A 47 16.04 -16.95 3.23
N VAL A 48 14.82 -16.76 2.77
CA VAL A 48 14.49 -15.97 1.58
C VAL A 48 13.77 -14.70 2.01
N CYS A 49 14.35 -13.55 1.67
CA CYS A 49 13.73 -12.27 1.90
C CYS A 49 13.08 -11.77 0.60
N ALA A 50 11.75 -11.69 0.60
CA ALA A 50 10.95 -11.36 -0.57
C ALA A 50 10.29 -9.98 -0.47
N PHE A 51 9.97 -9.41 -1.63
CA PHE A 51 9.24 -8.14 -1.76
C PHE A 51 7.81 -8.38 -2.28
N ILE A 52 6.98 -7.34 -2.27
CA ILE A 52 5.55 -7.44 -2.58
C ILE A 52 5.26 -7.96 -4.01
N ASN A 53 6.20 -7.77 -4.94
CA ASN A 53 6.07 -8.20 -6.32
C ASN A 53 6.62 -9.61 -6.58
N ASP A 54 7.23 -10.25 -5.59
CA ASP A 54 7.75 -11.61 -5.69
C ASP A 54 6.60 -12.63 -5.65
N GLU A 55 6.77 -13.76 -6.31
CA GLU A 55 5.80 -14.84 -6.30
C GLU A 55 6.09 -15.79 -5.14
N LEU A 56 5.09 -16.04 -4.31
CA LEU A 56 5.15 -16.96 -3.17
C LEU A 56 3.92 -17.87 -3.16
N ASP A 57 3.54 -18.35 -4.34
CA ASP A 57 2.53 -19.39 -4.53
C ASP A 57 3.05 -20.79 -4.16
N ALA A 58 2.18 -21.78 -4.19
CA ALA A 58 2.53 -23.14 -3.78
C ALA A 58 3.71 -23.74 -4.57
N PRO A 59 3.82 -23.64 -5.92
CA PRO A 59 4.96 -24.13 -6.68
C PRO A 59 6.29 -23.49 -6.28
N VAL A 60 6.33 -22.17 -6.12
CA VAL A 60 7.54 -21.44 -5.70
C VAL A 60 7.95 -21.86 -4.29
N LEU A 61 6.99 -21.91 -3.34
CA LEU A 61 7.26 -22.34 -1.96
C LEU A 61 7.77 -23.76 -1.88
N GLN A 62 7.25 -24.68 -2.70
CA GLN A 62 7.76 -26.07 -2.79
C GLN A 62 9.21 -26.10 -3.25
N ARG A 63 9.56 -25.29 -4.25
CA ARG A 63 10.93 -25.21 -4.76
C ARG A 63 11.89 -24.65 -3.72
N LEU A 64 11.48 -23.62 -2.99
CA LEU A 64 12.26 -23.01 -1.90
C LEU A 64 12.48 -24.00 -0.75
N ALA A 65 11.42 -24.69 -0.30
CA ALA A 65 11.51 -25.68 0.77
C ALA A 65 12.44 -26.86 0.38
N ALA A 66 12.31 -27.36 -0.84
CA ALA A 66 13.20 -28.41 -1.38
C ALA A 66 14.66 -27.93 -1.47
N GLY A 67 14.90 -26.63 -1.68
CA GLY A 67 16.21 -26.00 -1.71
C GLY A 67 16.83 -25.73 -0.34
N GLY A 68 16.12 -26.03 0.77
CA GLY A 68 16.60 -25.86 2.14
C GLY A 68 16.12 -24.59 2.85
N THR A 69 15.27 -23.79 2.21
CA THR A 69 14.66 -22.61 2.86
C THR A 69 13.72 -23.05 3.97
N ARG A 70 13.76 -22.33 5.11
CA ARG A 70 12.92 -22.57 6.30
C ARG A 70 12.14 -21.32 6.71
N LEU A 71 12.60 -20.14 6.30
CA LEU A 71 11.99 -18.86 6.67
C LEU A 71 11.82 -17.98 5.43
N ILE A 72 10.60 -17.49 5.26
CA ILE A 72 10.27 -16.42 4.32
C ILE A 72 10.11 -15.13 5.11
N ALA A 73 10.96 -14.15 4.84
CA ALA A 73 10.92 -12.83 5.47
C ALA A 73 10.40 -11.79 4.46
N LEU A 74 9.24 -11.21 4.73
CA LEU A 74 8.63 -10.22 3.83
C LEU A 74 9.09 -8.81 4.19
N ARG A 75 9.60 -8.06 3.19
CA ARG A 75 9.89 -6.61 3.32
C ARG A 75 8.63 -5.77 3.11
N SER A 76 7.47 -6.30 3.47
CA SER A 76 6.17 -5.64 3.30
C SER A 76 5.27 -5.92 4.50
N ALA A 77 4.28 -5.05 4.72
CA ALA A 77 3.21 -5.30 5.67
C ALA A 77 2.12 -6.20 5.05
N GLY A 78 1.82 -6.02 3.76
CA GLY A 78 0.93 -6.89 3.00
C GLY A 78 1.57 -8.25 2.70
N TYR A 79 0.76 -9.31 2.69
CA TYR A 79 1.18 -10.69 2.46
C TYR A 79 0.24 -11.48 1.56
N ASN A 80 -0.63 -10.80 0.81
CA ASN A 80 -1.65 -11.44 -0.04
C ASN A 80 -1.06 -12.25 -1.20
N HIS A 81 0.21 -12.04 -1.53
CA HIS A 81 0.97 -12.76 -2.55
C HIS A 81 1.57 -14.08 -2.03
N VAL A 82 1.35 -14.43 -0.76
CA VAL A 82 1.88 -15.63 -0.13
C VAL A 82 0.79 -16.67 0.05
N ASP A 83 0.97 -17.89 -0.47
CA ASP A 83 0.12 -19.02 -0.12
C ASP A 83 0.50 -19.55 1.28
N LEU A 84 -0.12 -18.97 2.31
CA LEU A 84 0.12 -19.32 3.70
C LEU A 84 -0.24 -20.79 4.00
N ALA A 85 -1.24 -21.35 3.31
CA ALA A 85 -1.64 -22.74 3.50
C ALA A 85 -0.56 -23.69 2.96
N ALA A 86 0.02 -23.37 1.80
CA ALA A 86 1.18 -24.11 1.27
C ALA A 86 2.40 -23.95 2.17
N ALA A 87 2.72 -22.74 2.63
CA ALA A 87 3.83 -22.49 3.54
C ALA A 87 3.73 -23.34 4.81
N ALA A 88 2.54 -23.38 5.43
CA ALA A 88 2.28 -24.19 6.63
C ALA A 88 2.48 -25.68 6.37
N ARG A 89 1.96 -26.23 5.25
CA ARG A 89 2.16 -27.64 4.88
C ARG A 89 3.62 -28.00 4.65
N LEU A 90 4.42 -27.05 4.16
CA LEU A 90 5.85 -27.23 3.86
C LEU A 90 6.76 -26.96 5.08
N GLY A 91 6.19 -26.54 6.22
CA GLY A 91 6.95 -26.20 7.42
C GLY A 91 7.76 -24.91 7.28
N LEU A 92 7.39 -24.02 6.35
CA LEU A 92 8.01 -22.72 6.16
C LEU A 92 7.42 -21.71 7.15
N ALA A 93 8.28 -21.09 7.96
CA ALA A 93 7.88 -19.93 8.74
C ALA A 93 7.75 -18.71 7.83
N VAL A 94 6.73 -17.88 8.06
CA VAL A 94 6.53 -16.62 7.32
C VAL A 94 6.46 -15.49 8.33
N VAL A 95 7.34 -14.49 8.15
CA VAL A 95 7.36 -13.28 8.96
C VAL A 95 7.23 -12.05 8.07
N ARG A 96 6.67 -10.97 8.59
CA ARG A 96 6.45 -9.73 7.85
C ARG A 96 6.75 -8.50 8.71
N VAL A 97 6.82 -7.34 8.09
CA VAL A 97 6.85 -6.07 8.80
C VAL A 97 5.41 -5.72 9.23
N PRO A 98 5.08 -5.70 10.52
CA PRO A 98 3.70 -5.50 10.97
C PRO A 98 3.15 -4.11 10.60
N ALA A 99 3.99 -3.08 10.69
CA ALA A 99 3.72 -1.71 10.26
C ALA A 99 5.06 -1.02 10.00
N TYR A 100 5.15 -0.16 8.98
CA TYR A 100 6.38 0.57 8.71
C TYR A 100 6.22 2.08 8.83
N SER A 101 5.26 2.70 8.15
CA SER A 101 4.99 4.14 8.27
C SER A 101 3.56 4.48 7.84
N PRO A 102 2.59 4.44 8.76
CA PRO A 102 1.22 4.85 8.46
C PRO A 102 1.14 6.28 7.93
N HIS A 103 2.00 7.17 8.46
CA HIS A 103 2.07 8.56 8.04
C HIS A 103 2.55 8.71 6.60
N ALA A 104 3.63 8.03 6.20
CA ALA A 104 4.14 8.12 4.83
C ALA A 104 3.10 7.68 3.79
N VAL A 105 2.32 6.63 4.08
CA VAL A 105 1.24 6.17 3.18
C VAL A 105 0.12 7.21 3.10
N ALA A 106 -0.28 7.76 4.24
CA ALA A 106 -1.31 8.80 4.30
C ALA A 106 -0.88 10.09 3.58
N GLU A 107 0.35 10.54 3.80
CA GLU A 107 0.93 11.72 3.15
C GLU A 107 1.04 11.53 1.63
N HIS A 108 1.45 10.34 1.19
CA HIS A 108 1.49 10.02 -0.24
C HIS A 108 0.10 10.06 -0.88
N ALA A 109 -0.93 9.52 -0.22
CA ALA A 109 -2.31 9.60 -0.69
C ALA A 109 -2.76 11.07 -0.84
N VAL A 110 -2.45 11.91 0.14
CA VAL A 110 -2.75 13.36 0.08
C VAL A 110 -1.98 14.04 -1.05
N ALA A 111 -0.69 13.72 -1.22
CA ALA A 111 0.13 14.26 -2.31
C ALA A 111 -0.46 13.93 -3.68
N LEU A 112 -0.94 12.69 -3.89
CA LEU A 112 -1.61 12.29 -5.13
C LEU A 112 -2.93 13.07 -5.33
N ILE A 113 -3.75 13.23 -4.29
CA ILE A 113 -4.99 14.02 -4.36
C ILE A 113 -4.68 15.47 -4.79
N LEU A 114 -3.69 16.10 -4.16
CA LEU A 114 -3.28 17.47 -4.50
C LEU A 114 -2.71 17.57 -5.91
N ALA A 115 -1.84 16.62 -6.32
CA ALA A 115 -1.26 16.59 -7.65
C ALA A 115 -2.32 16.45 -8.75
N LEU A 116 -3.31 15.58 -8.54
CA LEU A 116 -4.42 15.37 -9.47
C LEU A 116 -5.36 16.57 -9.50
N ASN A 117 -5.77 17.07 -8.34
CA ASN A 117 -6.69 18.21 -8.23
C ASN A 117 -6.09 19.47 -8.85
N ARG A 118 -4.85 19.81 -8.52
CA ARG A 118 -4.14 20.98 -9.03
C ARG A 118 -3.43 20.74 -10.37
N ARG A 119 -3.51 19.50 -10.90
CA ARG A 119 -2.88 19.10 -12.19
C ARG A 119 -1.40 19.46 -12.29
N LEU A 120 -0.66 19.29 -11.19
CA LEU A 120 0.74 19.72 -11.06
C LEU A 120 1.64 19.10 -12.14
N HIS A 121 1.43 17.84 -12.49
CA HIS A 121 2.17 17.15 -13.55
C HIS A 121 1.97 17.80 -14.94
N ARG A 122 0.75 18.28 -15.24
CA ARG A 122 0.46 18.98 -16.50
C ARG A 122 1.04 20.38 -16.49
N ALA A 123 0.89 21.10 -15.38
CA ALA A 123 1.44 22.44 -15.24
C ALA A 123 2.97 22.42 -15.38
N TYR A 124 3.63 21.46 -14.74
CA TYR A 124 5.07 21.28 -14.84
C TYR A 124 5.56 21.06 -16.29
N ASN A 125 4.93 20.14 -17.03
CA ASN A 125 5.31 19.87 -18.42
C ASN A 125 5.12 21.10 -19.32
N ARG A 126 3.96 21.77 -19.21
CA ARG A 126 3.69 22.99 -19.99
C ARG A 126 4.70 24.10 -19.71
N THR A 127 5.00 24.33 -18.44
CA THR A 127 6.00 25.36 -18.07
C THR A 127 7.36 25.05 -18.68
N ARG A 128 7.76 23.78 -18.73
CA ARG A 128 9.02 23.38 -19.39
C ARG A 128 9.01 23.57 -20.91
N GLU A 129 7.83 23.49 -21.52
CA GLU A 129 7.60 23.70 -22.96
C GLU A 129 7.35 25.18 -23.31
N GLY A 130 7.41 26.09 -22.32
CA GLY A 130 7.18 27.53 -22.51
C GLY A 130 5.70 27.90 -22.62
N ASP A 131 4.76 26.99 -22.36
CA ASP A 131 3.32 27.26 -22.34
C ASP A 131 2.87 27.63 -20.90
N PHE A 132 2.55 28.90 -20.70
CA PHE A 132 2.09 29.45 -19.43
C PHE A 132 0.55 29.62 -19.37
N THR A 133 -0.20 29.03 -20.29
CA THR A 133 -1.65 29.12 -20.31
C THR A 133 -2.27 28.34 -19.14
N LEU A 134 -3.35 28.87 -18.56
CA LEU A 134 -4.05 28.21 -17.44
C LEU A 134 -5.20 27.32 -17.90
N HIS A 135 -5.44 27.25 -19.20
CA HIS A 135 -6.55 26.45 -19.76
C HIS A 135 -6.44 24.98 -19.35
N GLY A 136 -7.52 24.45 -18.77
CA GLY A 136 -7.58 23.06 -18.34
C GLY A 136 -6.72 22.73 -17.09
N LEU A 137 -6.15 23.72 -16.36
CA LEU A 137 -5.43 23.53 -15.11
C LEU A 137 -6.27 23.85 -13.87
N THR A 138 -7.53 24.26 -14.04
CA THR A 138 -8.43 24.60 -12.93
C THR A 138 -8.72 23.38 -12.07
N GLY A 139 -8.48 23.50 -10.76
CA GLY A 139 -8.86 22.57 -9.72
C GLY A 139 -10.00 23.12 -8.86
N PHE A 140 -10.16 22.56 -7.67
CA PHE A 140 -11.10 23.03 -6.65
C PHE A 140 -10.43 23.10 -5.28
N ASP A 141 -10.99 23.88 -4.36
CA ASP A 141 -10.50 23.95 -2.99
C ASP A 141 -10.95 22.72 -2.20
N LEU A 142 -10.04 22.15 -1.42
CA LEU A 142 -10.36 21.02 -0.54
C LEU A 142 -11.20 21.46 0.67
N HIS A 143 -11.00 22.70 1.12
CA HIS A 143 -11.73 23.28 2.23
C HIS A 143 -13.25 23.13 2.03
N GLY A 144 -13.95 22.65 3.05
CA GLY A 144 -15.39 22.42 3.03
C GLY A 144 -15.87 21.24 2.17
N LYS A 145 -14.97 20.50 1.50
CA LYS A 145 -15.37 19.31 0.73
C LYS A 145 -15.48 18.08 1.62
N THR A 146 -16.35 17.16 1.22
CA THR A 146 -16.51 15.87 1.89
C THR A 146 -15.44 14.87 1.43
N VAL A 147 -14.78 14.23 2.40
CA VAL A 147 -13.76 13.21 2.17
C VAL A 147 -14.20 11.91 2.83
N GLY A 148 -14.37 10.88 2.03
CA GLY A 148 -14.70 9.52 2.47
C GLY A 148 -13.44 8.71 2.75
N VAL A 149 -13.33 8.20 3.97
CA VAL A 149 -12.23 7.33 4.44
C VAL A 149 -12.80 5.93 4.64
N VAL A 150 -12.38 4.99 3.80
CA VAL A 150 -12.80 3.58 3.89
C VAL A 150 -11.69 2.77 4.53
N GLY A 151 -11.91 2.32 5.76
CA GLY A 151 -10.89 1.76 6.64
C GLY A 151 -10.27 2.83 7.52
N THR A 152 -10.55 2.77 8.82
CA THR A 152 -10.14 3.79 9.81
C THR A 152 -9.06 3.28 10.78
N GLY A 153 -8.24 2.34 10.31
CA GLY A 153 -7.02 1.89 11.00
C GLY A 153 -5.95 2.99 11.05
N GLN A 154 -4.71 2.62 11.36
CA GLN A 154 -3.62 3.58 11.56
C GLN A 154 -3.41 4.53 10.36
N ILE A 155 -3.45 3.99 9.13
CA ILE A 155 -3.26 4.79 7.90
C ILE A 155 -4.46 5.70 7.66
N GLY A 156 -5.68 5.13 7.73
CA GLY A 156 -6.91 5.92 7.54
C GLY A 156 -7.07 7.03 8.58
N ALA A 157 -6.67 6.78 9.82
CA ALA A 157 -6.67 7.80 10.87
C ALA A 157 -5.65 8.92 10.59
N ALA A 158 -4.43 8.57 10.17
CA ALA A 158 -3.43 9.57 9.77
C ALA A 158 -3.90 10.41 8.58
N PHE A 159 -4.47 9.76 7.55
CA PHE A 159 -5.06 10.43 6.40
C PHE A 159 -6.20 11.38 6.81
N ALA A 160 -7.13 10.93 7.64
CA ALA A 160 -8.25 11.73 8.12
C ALA A 160 -7.79 12.99 8.87
N ARG A 161 -6.75 12.88 9.74
CA ARG A 161 -6.16 14.05 10.42
C ARG A 161 -5.62 15.09 9.45
N ILE A 162 -4.92 14.66 8.40
CA ILE A 162 -4.38 15.58 7.39
C ILE A 162 -5.54 16.27 6.66
N MET A 163 -6.57 15.51 6.26
CA MET A 163 -7.72 16.08 5.54
C MET A 163 -8.56 16.99 6.43
N ALA A 164 -8.67 16.71 7.72
CA ALA A 164 -9.27 17.64 8.70
C ALA A 164 -8.49 18.96 8.76
N GLY A 165 -7.14 18.91 8.71
CA GLY A 165 -6.28 20.08 8.65
C GLY A 165 -6.50 20.96 7.40
N PHE A 166 -6.97 20.38 6.30
CA PHE A 166 -7.42 21.10 5.11
C PHE A 166 -8.83 21.70 5.26
N GLY A 167 -9.50 21.48 6.39
CA GLY A 167 -10.87 21.93 6.62
C GLY A 167 -11.92 21.09 5.87
N CYS A 168 -11.60 19.84 5.53
CA CYS A 168 -12.55 18.92 4.93
C CYS A 168 -13.56 18.38 5.95
N GLN A 169 -14.76 18.04 5.48
CA GLN A 169 -15.75 17.27 6.23
C GLN A 169 -15.44 15.78 6.09
N LEU A 170 -15.30 15.08 7.21
CA LEU A 170 -14.90 13.67 7.22
C LEU A 170 -16.12 12.74 7.22
N LEU A 171 -16.17 11.82 6.26
CA LEU A 171 -17.06 10.68 6.22
C LEU A 171 -16.21 9.41 6.38
N ALA A 172 -16.66 8.45 7.18
CA ALA A 172 -15.91 7.24 7.46
C ALA A 172 -16.77 5.99 7.30
N PHE A 173 -16.14 4.92 6.84
CA PHE A 173 -16.70 3.58 6.84
C PHE A 173 -15.67 2.59 7.39
N ASP A 174 -16.03 1.90 8.44
CA ASP A 174 -15.26 0.81 9.05
C ASP A 174 -16.22 -0.01 9.91
N PRO A 175 -16.13 -1.35 9.95
CA PRO A 175 -16.88 -2.17 10.90
C PRO A 175 -16.61 -1.79 12.36
N TYR A 176 -15.44 -1.23 12.66
CA TYR A 176 -15.01 -0.82 13.98
C TYR A 176 -14.71 0.69 14.01
N PRO A 177 -15.68 1.54 14.39
CA PRO A 177 -15.46 2.98 14.43
C PRO A 177 -14.26 3.38 15.30
N ASN A 178 -13.38 4.20 14.75
CA ASN A 178 -12.21 4.69 15.46
C ASN A 178 -12.57 5.92 16.30
N PRO A 179 -12.38 5.88 17.64
CA PRO A 179 -12.72 7.00 18.52
C PRO A 179 -12.01 8.31 18.17
N GLU A 180 -10.79 8.23 17.64
CA GLU A 180 -10.03 9.40 17.21
C GLU A 180 -10.75 10.14 16.06
N LEU A 181 -11.28 9.41 15.07
CA LEU A 181 -12.01 10.02 13.97
C LEU A 181 -13.33 10.62 14.42
N LEU A 182 -14.00 9.98 15.38
CA LEU A 182 -15.20 10.55 16.00
C LEU A 182 -14.88 11.88 16.70
N ALA A 183 -13.77 11.95 17.43
CA ALA A 183 -13.30 13.18 18.06
C ALA A 183 -12.94 14.29 17.06
N LEU A 184 -12.50 13.92 15.86
CA LEU A 184 -12.27 14.84 14.74
C LEU A 184 -13.56 15.28 14.02
N GLY A 185 -14.73 14.81 14.47
CA GLY A 185 -16.02 15.14 13.86
C GLY A 185 -16.38 14.28 12.63
N ALA A 186 -15.74 13.14 12.42
CA ALA A 186 -16.08 12.25 11.32
C ALA A 186 -17.47 11.60 11.54
N ARG A 187 -18.27 11.59 10.48
CA ARG A 187 -19.56 10.86 10.44
C ARG A 187 -19.33 9.47 9.88
N TYR A 188 -19.65 8.45 10.65
CA TYR A 188 -19.66 7.07 10.16
C TYR A 188 -20.95 6.77 9.42
N LEU A 189 -20.85 6.26 8.20
CA LEU A 189 -21.95 5.97 7.30
C LEU A 189 -21.85 4.55 6.76
N ALA A 190 -22.95 4.01 6.26
CA ALA A 190 -22.91 2.82 5.42
C ALA A 190 -22.15 3.14 4.11
N LEU A 191 -21.42 2.15 3.57
CA LEU A 191 -20.57 2.37 2.39
C LEU A 191 -21.33 3.00 1.20
N PRO A 192 -22.56 2.57 0.84
CA PRO A 192 -23.30 3.20 -0.27
C PRO A 192 -23.63 4.68 -0.03
N GLU A 193 -23.83 5.08 1.22
CA GLU A 193 -24.09 6.48 1.58
C GLU A 193 -22.81 7.31 1.47
N LEU A 194 -21.69 6.79 2.02
CA LEU A 194 -20.38 7.41 1.90
C LEU A 194 -20.03 7.65 0.42
N LEU A 195 -20.23 6.65 -0.44
CA LEU A 195 -19.92 6.75 -1.88
C LEU A 195 -20.73 7.85 -2.58
N ARG A 196 -21.98 8.07 -2.17
CA ARG A 196 -22.83 9.13 -2.74
C ARG A 196 -22.47 10.52 -2.23
N GLU A 197 -22.12 10.63 -0.95
CA GLU A 197 -21.87 11.92 -0.30
C GLU A 197 -20.44 12.44 -0.48
N ALA A 198 -19.47 11.53 -0.58
CA ALA A 198 -18.07 11.91 -0.63
C ALA A 198 -17.66 12.49 -1.99
N ARG A 199 -16.95 13.63 -1.94
CA ARG A 199 -16.30 14.25 -3.11
C ARG A 199 -14.98 13.58 -3.45
N ILE A 200 -14.26 13.14 -2.43
CA ILE A 200 -12.98 12.42 -2.50
C ILE A 200 -13.13 11.17 -1.68
N ILE A 201 -12.66 10.03 -2.19
CA ILE A 201 -12.71 8.75 -1.49
C ILE A 201 -11.31 8.16 -1.48
N SER A 202 -10.85 7.72 -0.31
CA SER A 202 -9.58 7.04 -0.13
C SER A 202 -9.78 5.73 0.62
N LEU A 203 -9.19 4.65 0.07
CA LEU A 203 -9.30 3.30 0.62
C LEU A 203 -8.05 2.97 1.44
N HIS A 204 -8.24 2.62 2.69
CA HIS A 204 -7.19 2.24 3.65
C HIS A 204 -7.53 0.92 4.36
N CYS A 205 -8.50 0.17 3.83
CA CYS A 205 -8.87 -1.15 4.33
C CYS A 205 -7.93 -2.25 3.78
N PRO A 206 -7.69 -3.33 4.53
CA PRO A 206 -6.98 -4.49 4.02
C PRO A 206 -7.78 -5.21 2.94
N LEU A 207 -7.11 -5.94 2.05
CA LEU A 207 -7.77 -6.84 1.11
C LEU A 207 -8.19 -8.12 1.84
N THR A 208 -9.49 -8.33 1.94
CA THR A 208 -10.13 -9.51 2.53
C THR A 208 -11.25 -10.01 1.60
N GLU A 209 -11.89 -11.13 1.92
CA GLU A 209 -13.07 -11.58 1.18
C GLU A 209 -14.19 -10.52 1.17
N HIS A 210 -14.36 -9.77 2.26
CA HIS A 210 -15.38 -8.73 2.37
C HIS A 210 -15.02 -7.40 1.70
N THR A 211 -13.74 -7.13 1.48
CA THR A 211 -13.27 -5.88 0.85
C THR A 211 -12.82 -6.08 -0.60
N ARG A 212 -12.76 -7.33 -1.05
CA ARG A 212 -12.46 -7.65 -2.45
C ARG A 212 -13.55 -7.09 -3.35
N HIS A 213 -13.13 -6.40 -4.42
CA HIS A 213 -14.05 -5.74 -5.36
C HIS A 213 -15.03 -4.74 -4.70
N LEU A 214 -14.57 -4.06 -3.63
CA LEU A 214 -15.36 -3.03 -2.96
C LEU A 214 -15.77 -1.90 -3.92
N ILE A 215 -14.89 -1.58 -4.86
CA ILE A 215 -15.17 -0.63 -5.93
C ILE A 215 -15.47 -1.41 -7.23
N THR A 216 -16.70 -1.28 -7.70
CA THR A 216 -17.22 -1.92 -8.91
C THR A 216 -17.80 -0.87 -9.85
N ALA A 217 -18.18 -1.26 -11.07
CA ALA A 217 -18.90 -0.37 -11.99
C ALA A 217 -20.19 0.18 -11.35
N GLN A 218 -20.90 -0.64 -10.57
CA GLN A 218 -22.12 -0.22 -9.87
C GLN A 218 -21.82 0.79 -8.76
N SER A 219 -20.79 0.57 -7.94
CA SER A 219 -20.40 1.52 -6.89
C SER A 219 -19.85 2.82 -7.48
N LEU A 220 -19.09 2.75 -8.59
CA LEU A 220 -18.63 3.93 -9.32
C LEU A 220 -19.80 4.78 -9.87
N ALA A 221 -20.88 4.15 -10.35
CA ALA A 221 -22.05 4.87 -10.84
C ALA A 221 -22.77 5.66 -9.75
N GLN A 222 -22.64 5.27 -8.48
CA GLN A 222 -23.22 5.98 -7.34
C GLN A 222 -22.40 7.19 -6.88
N MET A 223 -21.14 7.26 -7.26
CA MET A 223 -20.24 8.34 -6.84
C MET A 223 -20.53 9.65 -7.59
N GLN A 224 -20.15 10.77 -6.99
CA GLN A 224 -20.22 12.07 -7.66
C GLN A 224 -19.35 12.07 -8.92
N GLN A 225 -19.87 12.65 -10.03
CA GLN A 225 -19.25 12.57 -11.36
C GLN A 225 -17.88 13.27 -11.51
N ILE A 226 -17.49 14.14 -10.61
CA ILE A 226 -16.29 14.98 -10.75
C ILE A 226 -15.31 14.68 -9.62
N GLY A 227 -14.02 14.43 -9.98
CA GLY A 227 -12.93 14.36 -9.01
C GLY A 227 -12.68 12.97 -8.41
N ARG A 228 -12.87 11.91 -9.18
CA ARG A 228 -12.49 10.56 -8.77
C ARG A 228 -10.97 10.43 -8.79
N ALA A 229 -10.35 10.32 -7.61
CA ALA A 229 -8.98 9.85 -7.47
C ALA A 229 -9.03 8.47 -6.81
N HIS A 230 -8.44 7.48 -7.47
CA HIS A 230 -8.20 6.17 -6.89
C HIS A 230 -6.74 6.11 -6.45
N VAL A 231 -6.52 5.77 -5.20
CA VAL A 231 -5.21 5.45 -4.63
C VAL A 231 -5.21 3.99 -4.26
#